data_2c58dc49d119e729513dd6b3af7b281f
#
_entry.id   2c58dc49d119e729513dd6b3af7b281f
#
_cell.length_a   1.000
_cell.length_b   1.000
_cell.length_c   1.000
_cell.angle_alpha   90.00
_cell.angle_beta   90.00
_cell.angle_gamma   90.00
#
_symmetry.space_group_name_H-M   'P 1'
#
loop_
_entity.id
_entity.type
_entity.pdbx_description
1 polymer ?
#
loop_
_entity_poly.entity_id
_entity_poly.type
_entity_poly.pdbx_seq_one_letter_code
_entity_poly.pdbx_strand_id
1 'polypeptide(L)' 'VFILSVNTQEALTQIKNIMNAKGWEYQMQIRVEDDKLGVRVWRLT' A
#
# COMPACT_ATOMS: atom_id res chain seq x y z
N VAL A 1 3.01 -5.79 4.63
CA VAL A 1 2.17 -6.49 3.65
C VAL A 1 2.47 -5.99 2.25
N PHE A 2 2.67 -6.91 1.33
CA PHE A 2 2.86 -6.57 -0.08
C PHE A 2 1.58 -6.87 -0.84
N ILE A 3 1.04 -5.85 -1.51
CA ILE A 3 -0.22 -5.96 -2.25
C ILE A 3 0.08 -5.86 -3.73
N LEU A 4 -0.22 -6.94 -4.47
CA LEU A 4 -0.05 -6.96 -5.92
C LEU A 4 -1.06 -6.03 -6.58
N SER A 5 -0.59 -5.14 -7.44
CA SER A 5 -1.48 -4.28 -8.19
C SER A 5 -0.78 -3.74 -9.43
N VAL A 6 -1.43 -3.84 -10.58
CA VAL A 6 -0.95 -3.21 -11.81
C VAL A 6 -1.26 -1.72 -11.83
N ASN A 7 -2.26 -1.29 -11.07
CA ASN A 7 -2.59 0.13 -10.91
C ASN A 7 -2.21 0.57 -9.50
N THR A 8 -0.94 0.96 -9.34
CA THR A 8 -0.39 1.32 -8.04
C THR A 8 -1.04 2.57 -7.45
N GLN A 9 -1.43 3.53 -8.29
CA GLN A 9 -2.06 4.75 -7.80
C GLN A 9 -3.42 4.48 -7.17
N GLU A 10 -4.22 3.63 -7.82
CA GLU A 10 -5.51 3.24 -7.26
C GLU A 10 -5.33 2.46 -5.96
N ALA A 11 -4.37 1.55 -5.92
CA ALA A 11 -4.06 0.79 -4.71
C ALA A 11 -3.64 1.70 -3.57
N LEU A 12 -2.77 2.67 -3.83
CA LEU A 12 -2.35 3.65 -2.83
C LEU A 12 -3.53 4.43 -2.27
N THR A 13 -4.42 4.89 -3.15
CA THR A 13 -5.60 5.65 -2.74
C THR A 13 -6.52 4.82 -1.85
N GLN A 14 -6.78 3.58 -2.23
CA GLN A 14 -7.65 2.69 -1.45
C GLN A 14 -7.07 2.40 -0.07
N ILE A 15 -5.78 2.07 -0.01
CA ILE A 15 -5.09 1.79 1.25
C ILE A 15 -5.09 3.03 2.15
N LYS A 16 -4.78 4.19 1.58
CA LYS A 16 -4.77 5.45 2.31
C LYS A 16 -6.14 5.74 2.94
N ASN A 17 -7.21 5.54 2.19
CA ASN A 17 -8.57 5.75 2.69
C ASN A 17 -8.87 4.81 3.87
N ILE A 18 -8.49 3.54 3.76
CA ILE A 18 -8.71 2.56 4.82
C ILE A 18 -7.93 2.95 6.08
N MET A 19 -6.66 3.31 5.94
CA MET A 19 -5.81 3.66 7.07
C MET A 19 -6.28 4.94 7.76
N ASN A 20 -6.69 5.93 6.98
CA ASN A 20 -7.23 7.17 7.53
C ASN A 20 -8.54 6.94 8.28
N ALA A 21 -9.40 6.08 7.78
CA ALA A 21 -10.66 5.73 8.44
C ALA A 21 -10.41 5.05 9.79
N LYS A 22 -9.34 4.28 9.91
CA LYS A 22 -8.97 3.59 11.16
C LYS A 22 -8.10 4.45 12.07
N GLY A 23 -7.58 5.57 11.59
CA GLY A 23 -6.69 6.42 12.36
C GLY A 23 -5.30 5.83 12.57
N TRP A 24 -4.86 4.91 11.71
CA TRP A 24 -3.54 4.27 11.82
C TRP A 24 -2.48 5.09 11.11
N GLU A 25 -1.29 5.12 11.69
CA GLU A 25 -0.11 5.61 10.99
C GLU A 25 0.47 4.49 10.13
N TYR A 26 0.97 4.86 8.94
CA TYR A 26 1.43 3.89 7.96
C TYR A 26 2.50 4.49 7.06
N GLN A 27 3.21 3.58 6.38
CA GLN A 27 4.15 3.95 5.32
C GLN A 27 3.93 3.02 4.15
N MET A 28 3.98 3.57 2.93
CA MET A 28 3.78 2.79 1.71
C MET A 28 4.86 3.12 0.69
N GLN A 29 5.27 2.10 -0.08
CA GLN A 29 6.19 2.28 -1.20
C GLN A 29 5.75 1.42 -2.37
N ILE A 30 5.90 1.97 -3.58
CA ILE A 30 5.69 1.20 -4.80
C ILE A 30 6.96 0.40 -5.06
N ARG A 31 6.82 -0.93 -5.22
CA ARG A 31 7.95 -1.83 -5.42
C ARG A 31 7.64 -2.89 -6.45
N VAL A 32 8.70 -3.42 -7.06
CA VAL A 32 8.63 -4.63 -7.86
C VAL A 32 9.36 -5.73 -7.10
N GLU A 33 8.64 -6.78 -6.69
CA GLU A 33 9.19 -7.92 -5.96
C GLU A 33 8.81 -9.19 -6.69
N ASP A 34 9.78 -10.09 -6.93
CA ASP A 34 9.56 -11.34 -7.66
C ASP A 34 8.93 -11.10 -9.03
N ASP A 35 9.40 -10.07 -9.75
CA ASP A 35 8.89 -9.65 -11.06
C ASP A 35 7.41 -9.22 -11.05
N LYS A 36 6.88 -8.87 -9.87
CA LYS A 36 5.49 -8.44 -9.73
C LYS A 36 5.43 -7.03 -9.17
N LEU A 37 4.68 -6.19 -9.85
CA LEU A 37 4.46 -4.81 -9.43
C LEU A 37 3.40 -4.77 -8.33
N GLY A 38 3.66 -3.98 -7.29
CA GLY A 38 2.72 -3.82 -6.20
C GLY A 38 3.13 -2.73 -5.23
N VAL A 39 2.44 -2.71 -4.10
CA VAL A 39 2.66 -1.73 -3.04
C VAL A 39 3.02 -2.45 -1.75
N ARG A 40 4.14 -2.06 -1.16
CA ARG A 40 4.56 -2.53 0.17
C ARG A 40 4.00 -1.57 1.22
N VAL A 41 3.28 -2.10 2.19
CA VAL A 41 2.63 -1.31 3.24
C VAL A 41 3.16 -1.73 4.61
N TRP A 42 3.56 -0.74 5.40
CA TRP A 42 3.94 -0.93 6.80
C TRP A 42 3.01 -0.12 7.69
N ARG A 43 2.46 -0.77 8.70
CA ARG A 43 1.68 -0.08 9.71
C ARG A 43 2.61 0.30 10.86
N LEU A 44 2.62 1.57 11.24
CA LEU A 44 3.52 2.10 12.26
C LEU A 44 2.91 2.12 13.67
N THR A 45 1.60 2.07 13.77
CA THR A 45 0.92 2.05 15.08
C THR A 45 -0.17 0.99 15.16
#